data_6f13aef7bcd0ace6214977e70b0abd7d
#
_entry.id   6f13aef7bcd0ace6214977e70b0abd7d
#
_cell.length_a   1.000
_cell.length_b   1.000
_cell.length_c   1.000
_cell.angle_alpha   90.00
_cell.angle_beta   90.00
_cell.angle_gamma   90.00
#
_symmetry.space_group_name_H-M   'P 1'
#
loop_
_entity.id
_entity.type
_entity.pdbx_description
1 polymer ?
#
loop_
_entity_poly.entity_id
_entity_poly.type
_entity_poly.pdbx_seq_one_letter_code
_entity_poly.pdbx_strand_id
1 'polypeptide(L)'
;MDNYGPATYGDRIAHVYDENHASLFSPEVTDPMIDVLAELAANGTVLELGVGTGRIALPLSARDFRVHGIDASEAMVARLREKDGGKDIVTTIEDFAEFEMDTEFSLIFVVFNTIFALLSQEDQVACFQCVADHLAEDGVFVIEAFVPDQTRFVRGHNVDVGALDTDHVNIDVTNHDPVTQVVTTQRMHFTDDGVEMYPVRLRYVWPSELDLMARGGRQVLRIGASW
;
A
#
# COMPACT_ATOMS: atom_id res chain seq x y z
N MET A 1 -1.35 -20.97 -0.28
CA MET A 1 -0.15 -20.11 -0.49
C MET A 1 0.69 -20.12 0.79
N ASP A 2 1.33 -21.26 1.07
CA ASP A 2 1.96 -21.51 2.39
C ASP A 2 3.25 -20.70 2.63
N ASN A 3 3.87 -20.12 1.58
CA ASN A 3 5.09 -19.33 1.66
C ASN A 3 4.87 -17.85 1.31
N TYR A 4 3.66 -17.32 1.52
CA TYR A 4 3.38 -15.91 1.27
C TYR A 4 3.82 -15.08 2.47
N GLY A 5 4.73 -14.15 2.27
CA GLY A 5 5.23 -13.19 3.26
C GLY A 5 5.08 -11.74 2.78
N PRO A 6 5.48 -10.77 3.64
CA PRO A 6 5.31 -9.32 3.36
C PRO A 6 5.90 -8.87 2.02
N ALA A 7 7.08 -9.38 1.63
CA ALA A 7 7.74 -9.03 0.36
C ALA A 7 7.19 -9.76 -0.87
N THR A 8 6.37 -10.82 -0.70
CA THR A 8 6.05 -11.76 -1.80
C THR A 8 5.41 -11.07 -3.01
N TYR A 9 4.47 -10.18 -2.80
CA TYR A 9 3.83 -9.45 -3.89
C TYR A 9 4.82 -8.53 -4.59
N GLY A 10 5.50 -7.69 -3.81
CA GLY A 10 6.46 -6.72 -4.33
C GLY A 10 7.59 -7.38 -5.13
N ASP A 11 8.21 -8.41 -4.58
CA ASP A 11 9.32 -9.10 -5.27
C ASP A 11 8.90 -9.73 -6.59
N ARG A 12 7.65 -10.17 -6.69
CA ARG A 12 7.12 -10.77 -7.91
C ARG A 12 6.76 -9.77 -8.99
N ILE A 13 6.23 -8.60 -8.61
CA ILE A 13 5.66 -7.65 -9.57
C ILE A 13 6.55 -6.45 -9.85
N ALA A 14 7.61 -6.20 -9.06
CA ALA A 14 8.42 -4.99 -9.15
C ALA A 14 8.89 -4.65 -10.57
N HIS A 15 9.21 -5.67 -11.37
CA HIS A 15 9.74 -5.48 -12.73
C HIS A 15 8.72 -4.91 -13.73
N VAL A 16 7.42 -5.10 -13.50
CA VAL A 16 6.31 -4.63 -14.36
C VAL A 16 5.31 -3.73 -13.61
N TYR A 17 5.58 -3.42 -12.31
CA TYR A 17 4.63 -2.72 -11.47
C TYR A 17 4.19 -1.38 -12.04
N ASP A 18 5.14 -0.56 -12.46
CA ASP A 18 4.86 0.77 -12.98
C ASP A 18 4.09 0.72 -14.32
N GLU A 19 4.41 -0.26 -15.16
CA GLU A 19 3.73 -0.47 -16.44
C GLU A 19 2.29 -0.92 -16.23
N ASN A 20 2.07 -1.91 -15.36
CA ASN A 20 0.74 -2.44 -15.04
C ASN A 20 -0.16 -1.41 -14.33
N HIS A 21 0.43 -0.41 -13.69
CA HIS A 21 -0.28 0.64 -12.96
C HIS A 21 -0.06 2.04 -13.54
N ALA A 22 0.39 2.15 -14.81
CA ALA A 22 0.81 3.43 -15.42
C ALA A 22 -0.25 4.55 -15.29
N SER A 23 -1.54 4.22 -15.41
CA SER A 23 -2.63 5.18 -15.27
C SER A 23 -2.70 5.81 -13.87
N LEU A 24 -2.21 5.11 -12.83
CA LEU A 24 -2.21 5.59 -11.44
C LEU A 24 -1.02 6.50 -11.11
N PHE A 25 -0.06 6.62 -12.02
CA PHE A 25 1.11 7.49 -11.89
C PHE A 25 0.91 8.86 -12.55
N SER A 26 -0.22 9.06 -13.24
CA SER A 26 -0.48 10.34 -13.89
C SER A 26 -0.71 11.44 -12.85
N PRO A 27 -0.25 12.70 -13.11
CA PRO A 27 -0.46 13.82 -12.20
C PRO A 27 -1.94 14.05 -11.87
N GLU A 28 -2.85 13.82 -12.80
CA GLU A 28 -4.30 13.98 -12.59
C GLU A 28 -4.82 13.05 -11.48
N VAL A 29 -4.20 11.89 -11.29
CA VAL A 29 -4.56 10.91 -10.25
C VAL A 29 -3.79 11.16 -8.95
N THR A 30 -2.50 11.49 -9.04
CA THR A 30 -1.64 11.62 -7.86
C THR A 30 -1.69 12.99 -7.21
N ASP A 31 -1.79 14.09 -7.98
CA ASP A 31 -1.69 15.45 -7.44
C ASP A 31 -2.72 15.78 -6.36
N PRO A 32 -4.01 15.37 -6.46
CA PRO A 32 -4.98 15.63 -5.38
C PRO A 32 -4.58 14.99 -4.05
N MET A 33 -4.03 13.78 -4.07
CA MET A 33 -3.53 13.11 -2.87
C MET A 33 -2.27 13.81 -2.33
N ILE A 34 -1.33 14.14 -3.21
CA ILE A 34 -0.08 14.82 -2.85
C ILE A 34 -0.37 16.19 -2.24
N ASP A 35 -1.35 16.94 -2.76
CA ASP A 35 -1.75 18.24 -2.21
C ASP A 35 -2.27 18.12 -0.77
N VAL A 36 -3.12 17.13 -0.51
CA VAL A 36 -3.64 16.84 0.84
C VAL A 36 -2.52 16.41 1.79
N LEU A 37 -1.64 15.50 1.35
CA LEU A 37 -0.52 15.03 2.16
C LEU A 37 0.47 16.15 2.46
N ALA A 38 0.77 17.01 1.49
CA ALA A 38 1.64 18.19 1.66
C ALA A 38 1.05 19.20 2.67
N GLU A 39 -0.26 19.44 2.62
CA GLU A 39 -0.94 20.32 3.60
C GLU A 39 -0.83 19.73 5.02
N LEU A 40 -1.08 18.43 5.17
CA LEU A 40 -1.03 17.74 6.47
C LEU A 40 0.40 17.62 7.03
N ALA A 41 1.40 17.48 6.17
CA ALA A 41 2.81 17.40 6.58
C ALA A 41 3.35 18.71 7.18
N ALA A 42 2.77 19.87 6.84
CA ALA A 42 3.08 21.18 7.43
C ALA A 42 4.59 21.51 7.47
N ASN A 43 5.36 21.12 6.45
CA ASN A 43 6.83 21.21 6.33
C ASN A 43 7.65 20.29 7.26
N GLY A 44 7.04 19.33 7.93
CA GLY A 44 7.75 18.34 8.74
C GLY A 44 8.27 17.14 7.93
N THR A 45 8.85 16.17 8.64
CA THR A 45 9.31 14.92 8.04
C THR A 45 8.14 13.97 7.83
N VAL A 46 8.17 13.25 6.71
CA VAL A 46 7.07 12.39 6.24
C VAL A 46 7.54 10.95 6.14
N LEU A 47 6.68 10.00 6.52
CA LEU A 47 6.92 8.56 6.36
C LEU A 47 5.82 7.92 5.51
N GLU A 48 6.18 7.21 4.45
CA GLU A 48 5.30 6.34 3.68
C GLU A 48 5.49 4.88 4.08
N LEU A 49 4.42 4.21 4.52
CA LEU A 49 4.38 2.78 4.77
C LEU A 49 3.99 2.04 3.50
N GLY A 50 4.87 1.13 3.03
CA GLY A 50 4.75 0.47 1.74
C GLY A 50 5.09 1.41 0.58
N VAL A 51 6.28 2.03 0.63
CA VAL A 51 6.71 3.05 -0.35
C VAL A 51 6.77 2.53 -1.80
N GLY A 52 6.93 1.23 -1.99
CA GLY A 52 6.95 0.58 -3.29
C GLY A 52 8.00 1.19 -4.23
N THR A 53 7.55 1.51 -5.44
CA THR A 53 8.38 2.16 -6.48
C THR A 53 8.34 3.69 -6.41
N GLY A 54 7.74 4.28 -5.34
CA GLY A 54 7.77 5.72 -5.05
C GLY A 54 6.71 6.56 -5.73
N ARG A 55 5.53 5.99 -6.02
CA ARG A 55 4.43 6.69 -6.70
C ARG A 55 4.02 8.01 -6.01
N ILE A 56 4.03 8.03 -4.66
CA ILE A 56 3.69 9.20 -3.85
C ILE A 56 4.95 9.84 -3.25
N ALA A 57 5.91 9.05 -2.78
CA ALA A 57 7.14 9.53 -2.18
C ALA A 57 7.95 10.44 -3.10
N LEU A 58 8.10 10.08 -4.39
CA LEU A 58 8.88 10.88 -5.35
C LEU A 58 8.29 12.28 -5.58
N PRO A 59 6.99 12.45 -5.89
CA PRO A 59 6.39 13.77 -6.03
C PRO A 59 6.43 14.62 -4.75
N LEU A 60 6.29 13.99 -3.55
CA LEU A 60 6.45 14.70 -2.28
C LEU A 60 7.90 15.17 -2.08
N SER A 61 8.88 14.32 -2.36
CA SER A 61 10.30 14.70 -2.32
C SER A 61 10.63 15.82 -3.30
N ALA A 62 10.02 15.80 -4.50
CA ALA A 62 10.17 16.87 -5.50
C ALA A 62 9.54 18.21 -5.04
N ARG A 63 8.70 18.21 -4.01
CA ARG A 63 8.16 19.42 -3.34
C ARG A 63 8.95 19.80 -2.08
N ASP A 64 10.20 19.37 -1.98
CA ASP A 64 11.15 19.66 -0.88
C ASP A 64 10.78 19.06 0.49
N PHE A 65 9.84 18.08 0.54
CA PHE A 65 9.59 17.32 1.77
C PHE A 65 10.72 16.32 2.03
N ARG A 66 11.12 16.18 3.30
CA ARG A 66 11.98 15.07 3.73
C ARG A 66 11.12 13.81 3.84
N VAL A 67 11.25 12.91 2.87
CA VAL A 67 10.48 11.69 2.79
C VAL A 67 11.31 10.49 3.23
N HIS A 68 10.75 9.69 4.14
CA HIS A 68 11.19 8.36 4.47
C HIS A 68 10.18 7.34 3.92
N GLY A 69 10.65 6.14 3.63
CA GLY A 69 9.79 5.06 3.17
C GLY A 69 10.17 3.72 3.75
N ILE A 70 9.19 2.91 4.10
CA ILE A 70 9.38 1.51 4.49
C ILE A 70 8.75 0.64 3.42
N ASP A 71 9.42 -0.44 3.02
CA ASP A 71 8.85 -1.50 2.19
C ASP A 71 9.56 -2.83 2.50
N ALA A 72 8.79 -3.92 2.54
CA ALA A 72 9.37 -5.24 2.77
C ALA A 72 10.09 -5.81 1.54
N SER A 73 9.82 -5.27 0.33
CA SER A 73 10.40 -5.73 -0.92
C SER A 73 11.64 -4.95 -1.32
N GLU A 74 12.80 -5.60 -1.27
CA GLU A 74 14.03 -5.03 -1.81
C GLU A 74 13.92 -4.71 -3.32
N ALA A 75 13.17 -5.51 -4.07
CA ALA A 75 12.97 -5.30 -5.50
C ALA A 75 12.19 -4.02 -5.80
N MET A 76 11.16 -3.72 -5.02
CA MET A 76 10.39 -2.46 -5.12
C MET A 76 11.28 -1.25 -4.83
N VAL A 77 12.02 -1.29 -3.72
CA VAL A 77 12.93 -0.21 -3.33
C VAL A 77 14.08 -0.03 -4.33
N ALA A 78 14.57 -1.12 -4.93
CA ALA A 78 15.56 -1.02 -6.01
C ALA A 78 15.01 -0.23 -7.21
N ARG A 79 13.76 -0.49 -7.62
CA ARG A 79 13.08 0.27 -8.69
C ARG A 79 12.86 1.73 -8.32
N LEU A 80 12.49 2.02 -7.06
CA LEU A 80 12.42 3.40 -6.57
C LEU A 80 13.76 4.12 -6.76
N ARG A 81 14.87 3.50 -6.32
CA ARG A 81 16.21 4.08 -6.36
C ARG A 81 16.78 4.29 -7.78
N GLU A 82 16.23 3.62 -8.78
CA GLU A 82 16.56 3.81 -10.20
C GLU A 82 15.94 5.10 -10.79
N LYS A 83 14.88 5.64 -10.17
CA LYS A 83 14.17 6.83 -10.64
C LYS A 83 14.87 8.12 -10.19
N ASP A 84 14.62 9.22 -10.93
CA ASP A 84 15.10 10.54 -10.56
C ASP A 84 14.55 10.94 -9.17
N GLY A 85 15.47 11.41 -8.30
CA GLY A 85 15.13 11.71 -6.89
C GLY A 85 14.96 10.50 -5.98
N GLY A 86 14.95 9.28 -6.52
CA GLY A 86 14.70 8.07 -5.71
C GLY A 86 15.79 7.76 -4.68
N LYS A 87 17.03 8.24 -4.89
CA LYS A 87 18.14 8.10 -3.94
C LYS A 87 18.09 9.09 -2.79
N ASP A 88 17.30 10.16 -2.93
CA ASP A 88 17.13 11.18 -1.91
C ASP A 88 16.10 10.77 -0.86
N ILE A 89 15.27 9.75 -1.18
CA ILE A 89 14.32 9.15 -0.24
C ILE A 89 15.05 8.16 0.66
N VAL A 90 14.99 8.38 1.97
CA VAL A 90 15.54 7.46 2.96
C VAL A 90 14.65 6.23 3.05
N THR A 91 15.16 5.06 2.63
CA THR A 91 14.36 3.83 2.58
C THR A 91 14.88 2.77 3.54
N THR A 92 13.95 2.13 4.28
CA THR A 92 14.19 0.99 5.16
C THR A 92 13.50 -0.25 4.59
N ILE A 93 14.21 -1.40 4.56
CA ILE A 93 13.64 -2.68 4.10
C ILE A 93 13.16 -3.43 5.33
N GLU A 94 11.89 -3.28 5.65
CA GLU A 94 11.25 -3.90 6.84
C GLU A 94 9.75 -4.11 6.58
N ASP A 95 9.14 -4.96 7.41
CA ASP A 95 7.68 -5.05 7.51
C ASP A 95 7.16 -3.87 8.36
N PHE A 96 6.25 -3.08 7.80
CA PHE A 96 5.71 -1.92 8.50
C PHE A 96 4.68 -2.29 9.62
N ALA A 97 4.46 -3.57 9.88
CA ALA A 97 3.73 -4.00 11.09
C ALA A 97 4.44 -3.54 12.36
N GLU A 98 5.77 -3.67 12.38
CA GLU A 98 6.63 -3.23 13.47
C GLU A 98 7.92 -2.64 12.88
N PHE A 99 8.24 -1.40 13.22
CA PHE A 99 9.45 -0.72 12.78
C PHE A 99 10.00 0.19 13.90
N GLU A 100 11.29 0.51 13.82
CA GLU A 100 11.96 1.39 14.78
C GLU A 100 12.78 2.46 14.03
N MET A 101 12.55 3.72 14.34
CA MET A 101 13.24 4.85 13.73
C MET A 101 13.54 5.93 14.76
N ASP A 102 14.75 6.48 14.73
CA ASP A 102 15.16 7.61 15.59
C ASP A 102 14.58 8.97 15.14
N THR A 103 13.41 8.97 14.49
CA THR A 103 12.80 10.15 13.89
C THR A 103 11.32 10.20 14.24
N GLU A 104 10.84 11.35 14.69
CA GLU A 104 9.42 11.65 14.77
C GLU A 104 8.93 12.26 13.45
N PHE A 105 7.72 11.90 13.05
CA PHE A 105 7.12 12.31 11.78
C PHE A 105 5.90 13.21 12.02
N SER A 106 5.82 14.30 11.26
CA SER A 106 4.61 15.13 11.25
C SER A 106 3.47 14.47 10.47
N LEU A 107 3.81 13.61 9.51
CA LEU A 107 2.88 12.83 8.72
C LEU A 107 3.42 11.41 8.55
N ILE A 108 2.62 10.42 8.90
CA ILE A 108 2.79 9.03 8.47
C ILE A 108 1.59 8.69 7.60
N PHE A 109 1.81 8.04 6.47
CA PHE A 109 0.70 7.66 5.61
C PHE A 109 0.89 6.28 4.98
N VAL A 110 -0.23 5.64 4.67
CA VAL A 110 -0.30 4.40 3.92
C VAL A 110 -1.45 4.52 2.91
N VAL A 111 -1.15 4.33 1.64
CA VAL A 111 -2.08 4.53 0.54
C VAL A 111 -2.22 3.28 -0.33
N PHE A 112 -3.17 3.30 -1.27
CA PHE A 112 -3.41 2.23 -2.22
C PHE A 112 -3.72 0.89 -1.55
N ASN A 113 -4.50 0.93 -0.45
CA ASN A 113 -4.91 -0.26 0.31
C ASN A 113 -3.76 -1.04 0.96
N THR A 114 -2.57 -0.50 1.01
CA THR A 114 -1.36 -1.20 1.48
C THR A 114 -1.47 -1.63 2.94
N ILE A 115 -2.26 -0.92 3.78
CA ILE A 115 -2.56 -1.36 5.16
C ILE A 115 -3.18 -2.76 5.22
N PHE A 116 -3.87 -3.20 4.16
CA PHE A 116 -4.47 -4.53 4.07
C PHE A 116 -3.46 -5.63 3.72
N ALA A 117 -2.21 -5.29 3.39
CA ALA A 117 -1.12 -6.26 3.22
C ALA A 117 -0.71 -6.90 4.56
N LEU A 118 -1.03 -6.27 5.68
CA LEU A 118 -0.91 -6.86 7.02
C LEU A 118 -2.03 -7.89 7.20
N LEU A 119 -1.66 -9.17 7.22
CA LEU A 119 -2.59 -10.30 7.06
C LEU A 119 -3.25 -10.77 8.35
N SER A 120 -2.84 -10.23 9.50
CA SER A 120 -3.48 -10.50 10.79
C SER A 120 -4.02 -9.23 11.44
N GLN A 121 -4.97 -9.39 12.35
CA GLN A 121 -5.47 -8.26 13.15
C GLN A 121 -4.38 -7.76 14.09
N GLU A 122 -3.57 -8.67 14.60
CA GLU A 122 -2.45 -8.41 15.48
C GLU A 122 -1.43 -7.49 14.80
N ASP A 123 -1.02 -7.79 13.56
CA ASP A 123 -0.08 -6.97 12.78
C ASP A 123 -0.66 -5.57 12.51
N GLN A 124 -1.94 -5.48 12.17
CA GLN A 124 -2.58 -4.18 11.95
C GLN A 124 -2.65 -3.34 13.23
N VAL A 125 -2.95 -3.96 14.38
CA VAL A 125 -2.92 -3.27 15.69
C VAL A 125 -1.49 -2.85 16.04
N ALA A 126 -0.49 -3.70 15.83
CA ALA A 126 0.92 -3.41 16.07
C ALA A 126 1.37 -2.21 15.21
N CYS A 127 1.00 -2.17 13.93
CA CYS A 127 1.25 -1.04 13.03
C CYS A 127 0.69 0.27 13.60
N PHE A 128 -0.56 0.29 14.07
CA PHE A 128 -1.15 1.49 14.67
C PHE A 128 -0.42 1.95 15.92
N GLN A 129 0.05 1.02 16.77
CA GLN A 129 0.86 1.35 17.96
C GLN A 129 2.21 1.92 17.54
N CYS A 130 2.90 1.25 16.63
CA CYS A 130 4.19 1.68 16.11
C CYS A 130 4.11 3.07 15.46
N VAL A 131 3.08 3.33 14.66
CA VAL A 131 2.80 4.65 14.10
C VAL A 131 2.61 5.70 15.20
N ALA A 132 1.84 5.38 16.25
CA ALA A 132 1.60 6.33 17.35
C ALA A 132 2.87 6.70 18.09
N ASP A 133 3.81 5.77 18.24
CA ASP A 133 5.10 5.98 18.90
C ASP A 133 6.07 6.86 18.08
N HIS A 134 5.89 6.90 16.74
CA HIS A 134 6.72 7.67 15.82
C HIS A 134 6.08 8.98 15.33
N LEU A 135 4.82 9.25 15.66
CA LEU A 135 4.19 10.53 15.32
C LEU A 135 4.66 11.64 16.26
N ALA A 136 5.00 12.80 15.72
CA ALA A 136 5.20 14.04 16.45
C ALA A 136 3.93 14.43 17.25
N GLU A 137 4.04 15.39 18.19
CA GLU A 137 2.93 15.77 19.09
C GLU A 137 1.63 16.13 18.34
N ASP A 138 1.75 16.87 17.24
CA ASP A 138 0.64 17.25 16.36
C ASP A 138 0.62 16.44 15.05
N GLY A 139 1.32 15.29 15.02
CA GLY A 139 1.44 14.45 13.83
C GLY A 139 0.14 13.76 13.46
N VAL A 140 -0.01 13.46 12.17
CA VAL A 140 -1.22 12.86 11.60
C VAL A 140 -0.87 11.54 10.93
N PHE A 141 -1.72 10.50 11.11
CA PHE A 141 -1.68 9.28 10.33
C PHE A 141 -2.79 9.27 9.29
N VAL A 142 -2.43 9.07 8.03
CA VAL A 142 -3.37 9.03 6.89
C VAL A 142 -3.44 7.63 6.32
N ILE A 143 -4.65 7.10 6.16
CA ILE A 143 -4.91 5.81 5.53
C ILE A 143 -5.86 6.01 4.34
N GLU A 144 -5.42 5.57 3.15
CA GLU A 144 -6.28 5.46 1.97
C GLU A 144 -6.51 3.98 1.68
N ALA A 145 -7.79 3.55 1.78
CA ALA A 145 -8.16 2.16 1.56
C ALA A 145 -9.63 2.05 1.12
N PHE A 146 -9.93 0.99 0.35
CA PHE A 146 -11.31 0.73 -0.07
C PHE A 146 -12.20 0.29 1.11
N VAL A 147 -13.49 0.59 1.02
CA VAL A 147 -14.51 -0.01 1.89
C VAL A 147 -14.86 -1.40 1.36
N PRO A 148 -14.80 -2.45 2.21
CA PRO A 148 -15.05 -3.80 1.77
C PRO A 148 -16.45 -4.00 1.17
N ASP A 149 -16.54 -4.62 0.00
CA ASP A 149 -17.78 -5.05 -0.63
C ASP A 149 -17.82 -6.59 -0.72
N GLN A 150 -18.58 -7.20 0.18
CA GLN A 150 -18.73 -8.67 0.22
C GLN A 150 -19.67 -9.21 -0.85
N THR A 151 -20.45 -8.35 -1.50
CA THR A 151 -21.40 -8.79 -2.55
C THR A 151 -20.69 -9.29 -3.83
N ARG A 152 -19.41 -8.96 -3.97
CA ARG A 152 -18.55 -9.43 -5.09
C ARG A 152 -18.27 -10.93 -5.05
N PHE A 153 -18.45 -11.59 -3.89
CA PHE A 153 -18.05 -12.99 -3.72
C PHE A 153 -19.27 -13.93 -3.73
N VAL A 154 -19.29 -14.86 -4.67
CA VAL A 154 -20.29 -15.93 -4.73
C VAL A 154 -19.72 -17.16 -4.03
N ARG A 155 -20.28 -17.49 -2.87
CA ARG A 155 -19.80 -18.61 -2.02
C ARG A 155 -18.29 -18.53 -1.69
N GLY A 156 -17.79 -17.31 -1.46
CA GLY A 156 -16.39 -17.07 -1.15
C GLY A 156 -15.44 -17.06 -2.35
N HIS A 157 -15.95 -17.05 -3.58
CA HIS A 157 -15.13 -17.03 -4.80
C HIS A 157 -15.55 -15.91 -5.74
N ASN A 158 -14.58 -15.40 -6.50
CA ASN A 158 -14.82 -14.50 -7.61
C ASN A 158 -13.83 -14.77 -8.75
N VAL A 159 -14.24 -14.47 -9.98
CA VAL A 159 -13.37 -14.44 -11.17
C VAL A 159 -13.68 -13.16 -11.91
N ASP A 160 -12.70 -12.28 -12.00
CA ASP A 160 -12.80 -11.02 -12.74
C ASP A 160 -11.89 -11.05 -13.97
N VAL A 161 -12.32 -10.42 -15.06
CA VAL A 161 -11.50 -10.16 -16.24
C VAL A 161 -11.03 -8.70 -16.17
N GLY A 162 -9.73 -8.49 -15.93
CA GLY A 162 -9.13 -7.15 -15.80
C GLY A 162 -8.86 -6.50 -17.14
N ALA A 163 -8.38 -7.27 -18.13
CA ALA A 163 -8.17 -6.82 -19.51
C ALA A 163 -8.51 -7.93 -20.47
N LEU A 164 -9.00 -7.56 -21.65
CA LEU A 164 -9.28 -8.47 -22.74
C LEU A 164 -8.89 -7.78 -24.05
N ASP A 165 -7.82 -8.23 -24.67
CA ASP A 165 -7.32 -7.72 -25.95
C ASP A 165 -6.98 -8.88 -26.89
N THR A 166 -6.47 -8.57 -28.10
CA THR A 166 -6.14 -9.57 -29.13
C THR A 166 -4.95 -10.46 -28.76
N ASP A 167 -4.02 -9.95 -27.96
CA ASP A 167 -2.73 -10.57 -27.62
C ASP A 167 -2.51 -10.77 -26.13
N HIS A 168 -3.42 -10.27 -25.28
CA HIS A 168 -3.33 -10.50 -23.83
C HIS A 168 -4.70 -10.56 -23.15
N VAL A 169 -4.74 -11.34 -22.06
CA VAL A 169 -5.91 -11.43 -21.17
C VAL A 169 -5.41 -11.42 -19.71
N ASN A 170 -6.02 -10.57 -18.89
CA ASN A 170 -5.78 -10.55 -17.45
C ASN A 170 -6.99 -11.12 -16.70
N ILE A 171 -6.77 -12.15 -15.89
CA ILE A 171 -7.81 -12.80 -15.09
C ILE A 171 -7.38 -12.82 -13.63
N ASP A 172 -8.26 -12.33 -12.76
CA ASP A 172 -8.11 -12.43 -11.31
C ASP A 172 -9.01 -13.55 -10.77
N VAL A 173 -8.41 -14.56 -10.16
CA VAL A 173 -9.13 -15.63 -9.45
C VAL A 173 -8.98 -15.40 -7.95
N THR A 174 -10.10 -15.18 -7.28
CA THR A 174 -10.13 -14.75 -5.89
C THR A 174 -10.86 -15.77 -5.00
N ASN A 175 -10.28 -16.01 -3.82
CA ASN A 175 -10.90 -16.72 -2.70
C ASN A 175 -11.01 -15.75 -1.51
N HIS A 176 -12.18 -15.73 -0.87
CA HIS A 176 -12.51 -14.87 0.26
C HIS A 176 -12.91 -15.69 1.47
N ASP A 177 -12.24 -15.48 2.58
CA ASP A 177 -12.62 -15.98 3.91
C ASP A 177 -13.20 -14.81 4.74
N PRO A 178 -14.53 -14.77 4.93
CA PRO A 178 -15.17 -13.66 5.67
C PRO A 178 -14.91 -13.72 7.20
N VAL A 179 -14.45 -14.86 7.73
CA VAL A 179 -14.17 -15.01 9.17
C VAL A 179 -12.83 -14.34 9.53
N THR A 180 -11.80 -14.63 8.75
CA THR A 180 -10.48 -14.00 8.90
C THR A 180 -10.35 -12.67 8.15
N GLN A 181 -11.37 -12.32 7.34
CA GLN A 181 -11.38 -11.13 6.48
C GLN A 181 -10.27 -11.15 5.41
N VAL A 182 -9.76 -12.34 5.08
CA VAL A 182 -8.66 -12.49 4.12
C VAL A 182 -9.20 -12.76 2.73
N VAL A 183 -8.73 -11.94 1.79
CA VAL A 183 -8.93 -12.11 0.34
C VAL A 183 -7.61 -12.57 -0.26
N THR A 184 -7.64 -13.69 -0.96
CA THR A 184 -6.48 -14.25 -1.65
C THR A 184 -6.77 -14.27 -3.14
N THR A 185 -6.02 -13.51 -3.91
CA THR A 185 -6.18 -13.38 -5.36
C THR A 185 -4.94 -13.90 -6.07
N GLN A 186 -5.14 -14.69 -7.11
CA GLN A 186 -4.12 -14.99 -8.10
C GLN A 186 -4.43 -14.18 -9.35
N ARG A 187 -3.61 -13.17 -9.64
CA ARG A 187 -3.64 -12.44 -10.89
C ARG A 187 -2.87 -13.23 -11.94
N MET A 188 -3.49 -13.47 -13.08
CA MET A 188 -2.89 -14.19 -14.19
C MET A 188 -2.88 -13.30 -15.42
N HIS A 189 -1.69 -13.07 -15.97
CA HIS A 189 -1.51 -12.36 -17.23
C HIS A 189 -1.15 -13.39 -18.30
N PHE A 190 -2.02 -13.56 -19.25
CA PHE A 190 -1.84 -14.43 -20.41
C PHE A 190 -1.36 -13.59 -21.59
N THR A 191 -0.24 -13.96 -22.19
CA THR A 191 0.36 -13.32 -23.35
C THR A 191 0.84 -14.38 -24.33
N ASP A 192 1.28 -14.00 -25.52
CA ASP A 192 1.88 -14.90 -26.49
C ASP A 192 3.15 -15.59 -25.95
N ASP A 193 3.85 -14.98 -25.00
CA ASP A 193 5.06 -15.51 -24.35
C ASP A 193 4.76 -16.49 -23.21
N GLY A 194 3.50 -16.59 -22.76
CA GLY A 194 3.07 -17.50 -21.70
C GLY A 194 2.12 -16.91 -20.67
N VAL A 195 2.22 -17.44 -19.44
CA VAL A 195 1.38 -17.03 -18.31
C VAL A 195 2.26 -16.56 -17.17
N GLU A 196 2.04 -15.34 -16.71
CA GLU A 196 2.63 -14.80 -15.50
C GLU A 196 1.62 -14.78 -14.37
N MET A 197 2.07 -15.03 -13.14
CA MET A 197 1.20 -15.12 -11.97
C MET A 197 1.69 -14.23 -10.85
N TYR A 198 0.80 -13.35 -10.36
CA TYR A 198 1.07 -12.41 -9.28
C TYR A 198 0.10 -12.66 -8.12
N PRO A 199 0.54 -13.38 -7.07
CA PRO A 199 -0.29 -13.64 -5.91
C PRO A 199 -0.46 -12.38 -5.07
N VAL A 200 -1.69 -12.08 -4.66
CA VAL A 200 -2.04 -10.99 -3.76
C VAL A 200 -2.84 -11.56 -2.59
N ARG A 201 -2.46 -11.21 -1.37
CA ARG A 201 -3.27 -11.49 -0.18
C ARG A 201 -3.49 -10.19 0.58
N LEU A 202 -4.73 -9.97 0.99
CA LEU A 202 -5.14 -8.77 1.74
C LEU A 202 -6.04 -9.21 2.88
N ARG A 203 -5.84 -8.64 4.08
CA ARG A 203 -6.81 -8.66 5.15
C ARG A 203 -7.51 -7.31 5.21
N TYR A 204 -8.73 -7.23 4.67
CA TYR A 204 -9.48 -5.99 4.75
C TYR A 204 -9.99 -5.73 6.18
N VAL A 205 -10.19 -4.47 6.50
CA VAL A 205 -10.85 -4.04 7.75
C VAL A 205 -12.02 -3.12 7.44
N TRP A 206 -13.03 -3.17 8.31
CA TRP A 206 -14.11 -2.20 8.24
C TRP A 206 -13.66 -0.84 8.80
N PRO A 207 -14.23 0.26 8.32
CA PRO A 207 -13.94 1.59 8.87
C PRO A 207 -14.08 1.67 10.40
N SER A 208 -15.03 0.93 10.98
CA SER A 208 -15.20 0.86 12.43
C SER A 208 -14.07 0.12 13.17
N GLU A 209 -13.41 -0.84 12.52
CA GLU A 209 -12.22 -1.49 13.09
C GLU A 209 -11.02 -0.53 13.06
N LEU A 210 -10.82 0.21 11.96
CA LEU A 210 -9.79 1.26 11.89
C LEU A 210 -10.00 2.31 13.01
N ASP A 211 -11.26 2.71 13.26
CA ASP A 211 -11.58 3.62 14.36
C ASP A 211 -11.23 3.06 15.74
N LEU A 212 -11.42 1.75 15.94
CA LEU A 212 -11.07 1.09 17.20
C LEU A 212 -9.54 1.01 17.38
N MET A 213 -8.79 0.66 16.34
CA MET A 213 -7.33 0.62 16.35
C MET A 213 -6.74 2.02 16.62
N ALA A 214 -7.33 3.04 16.02
CA ALA A 214 -6.91 4.44 16.17
C ALA A 214 -7.09 5.00 17.60
N ARG A 215 -8.01 4.44 18.41
CA ARG A 215 -8.28 4.95 19.78
C ARG A 215 -7.10 4.79 20.75
N GLY A 216 -6.18 3.87 20.45
CA GLY A 216 -4.94 3.69 21.22
C GLY A 216 -3.84 4.68 20.86
N GLY A 217 -4.00 5.46 19.81
CA GLY A 217 -3.01 6.37 19.24
C GLY A 217 -3.43 7.84 19.22
N ARG A 218 -2.62 8.64 18.53
CA ARG A 218 -2.82 10.08 18.30
C ARG A 218 -3.83 10.29 17.13
N GLN A 219 -3.92 11.46 16.53
CA GLN A 219 -4.94 11.77 15.50
C GLN A 219 -4.78 10.90 14.24
N VAL A 220 -5.84 10.21 13.84
CA VAL A 220 -5.90 9.45 12.58
C VAL A 220 -6.93 10.09 11.66
N LEU A 221 -6.48 10.51 10.47
CA LEU A 221 -7.36 10.97 9.40
C LEU A 221 -7.54 9.84 8.38
N ARG A 222 -8.79 9.52 8.06
CA ARG A 222 -9.13 8.53 7.04
C ARG A 222 -9.61 9.23 5.77
N ILE A 223 -9.03 8.84 4.64
CA ILE A 223 -9.52 9.20 3.31
C ILE A 223 -10.03 7.91 2.67
N GLY A 224 -11.35 7.77 2.55
CA GLY A 224 -11.95 6.61 1.90
C GLY A 224 -12.04 6.83 0.40
N ALA A 225 -11.56 5.87 -0.39
CA ALA A 225 -11.87 5.79 -1.81
C ALA A 225 -12.98 4.74 -2.03
N SER A 226 -13.99 5.08 -2.81
CA SER A 226 -14.96 4.10 -3.36
C SER A 226 -14.48 3.71 -4.75
N TRP A 227 -14.41 2.42 -5.02
CA TRP A 227 -14.20 1.84 -6.37
C TRP A 227 -15.51 1.80 -7.14
#